data_99e84257bdf3f894fb0f90dda71500cd
#
_entry.id   99e84257bdf3f894fb0f90dda71500cd
#
_cell.length_a   1.000
_cell.length_b   1.000
_cell.length_c   1.000
_cell.angle_alpha   90.00
_cell.angle_beta   90.00
_cell.angle_gamma   90.00
#
_symmetry.space_group_name_H-M   'P 1'
#
loop_
_entity.id
_entity.type
_entity.pdbx_description
1 polymer ?
#
loop_
_entity_poly.entity_id
_entity_poly.type
_entity_poly.pdbx_seq_one_letter_code
_entity_poly.pdbx_strand_id
1 'polypeptide(L)'
;QILCQARKELRERSVAALDGATKDNIHLYNSTSELQRRVVFGMDRQGIIDLAVEGTALVREGLKDFSSNVTCEDSPESFTGTELDFASDICTAVADTWGATPEEPIIINLPSTVEMSTPNIYADQIEWFCRNFPRRDSAVISLHTHNDRGTGVAATELGLMAGAQRVEGTLFGNGERTGNCDVITMAMNLFSQGVDPTLDFRQMPKIREVAESVNKLAVPERHPYAGELVFTAFSGSHQDAIKKGMSQVCLLYTSPSPR
;
A
#
# COMPACT_ATOMS: atom_id res chain seq x y z
N GLN A 1 -1.81 2.24 13.13
CA GLN A 1 -2.91 1.80 12.23
C GLN A 1 -3.54 0.53 12.76
N ILE A 2 -4.87 0.44 12.74
CA ILE A 2 -5.65 -0.75 13.09
C ILE A 2 -6.52 -1.13 11.90
N LEU A 3 -6.42 -2.39 11.46
CA LEU A 3 -7.26 -2.97 10.44
C LEU A 3 -8.53 -3.56 11.07
N CYS A 4 -9.69 -3.15 10.59
CA CYS A 4 -10.98 -3.55 11.14
C CYS A 4 -11.96 -3.93 10.02
N GLN A 5 -12.50 -5.14 10.08
CA GLN A 5 -13.66 -5.46 9.25
C GLN A 5 -14.88 -4.62 9.69
N ALA A 6 -15.75 -4.29 8.73
CA ALA A 6 -17.01 -3.58 8.98
C ALA A 6 -18.03 -4.44 9.77
N ARG A 7 -17.61 -5.01 10.95
CA ARG A 7 -18.43 -5.83 11.84
C ARG A 7 -18.49 -5.22 13.23
N LYS A 8 -19.68 -5.18 13.81
CA LYS A 8 -19.96 -4.53 15.11
C LYS A 8 -19.06 -4.99 16.26
N GLU A 9 -18.81 -6.28 16.38
CA GLU A 9 -18.07 -6.87 17.51
C GLU A 9 -16.56 -6.56 17.45
N LEU A 10 -15.99 -6.36 16.27
CA LEU A 10 -14.57 -6.05 16.10
C LEU A 10 -14.28 -4.58 16.35
N ARG A 11 -15.26 -3.71 16.12
CA ARG A 11 -15.16 -2.26 16.24
C ARG A 11 -14.84 -1.80 17.66
N GLU A 12 -15.59 -2.27 18.66
CA GLU A 12 -15.42 -1.85 20.07
C GLU A 12 -14.01 -2.13 20.57
N ARG A 13 -13.45 -3.29 20.17
CA ARG A 13 -12.07 -3.64 20.49
C ARG A 13 -11.06 -2.81 19.72
N SER A 14 -11.34 -2.50 18.44
CA SER A 14 -10.44 -1.67 17.61
C SER A 14 -10.39 -0.24 18.14
N VAL A 15 -11.53 0.35 18.47
CA VAL A 15 -11.60 1.68 19.09
C VAL A 15 -10.89 1.70 20.46
N ALA A 16 -11.14 0.70 21.31
CA ALA A 16 -10.47 0.60 22.60
C ALA A 16 -8.94 0.44 22.50
N ALA A 17 -8.46 -0.19 21.43
CA ALA A 17 -7.02 -0.35 21.19
C ALA A 17 -6.32 0.94 20.74
N LEU A 18 -7.07 1.98 20.34
CA LEU A 18 -6.55 3.31 20.00
C LEU A 18 -6.37 4.21 21.25
N ASP A 19 -6.86 3.78 22.41
CA ASP A 19 -6.78 4.58 23.62
C ASP A 19 -5.32 4.90 24.01
N GLY A 20 -5.05 6.18 24.23
CA GLY A 20 -3.72 6.69 24.56
C GLY A 20 -2.80 6.96 23.37
N ALA A 21 -3.20 6.66 22.13
CA ALA A 21 -2.44 7.03 20.96
C ALA A 21 -2.64 8.52 20.61
N THR A 22 -1.59 9.15 20.07
CA THR A 22 -1.60 10.59 19.73
C THR A 22 -2.05 10.85 18.30
N LYS A 23 -1.86 9.90 17.41
CA LYS A 23 -2.24 9.93 16.00
C LYS A 23 -2.50 8.53 15.51
N ASP A 24 -3.67 8.30 14.94
CA ASP A 24 -4.12 6.99 14.54
C ASP A 24 -4.68 6.94 13.13
N ASN A 25 -4.67 5.73 12.56
CA ASN A 25 -5.37 5.41 11.34
C ASN A 25 -6.23 4.15 11.59
N ILE A 26 -7.54 4.28 11.41
CA ILE A 26 -8.46 3.14 11.42
C ILE A 26 -8.78 2.74 9.99
N HIS A 27 -8.39 1.52 9.64
CA HIS A 27 -8.53 0.98 8.30
C HIS A 27 -9.71 0.03 8.24
N LEU A 28 -10.79 0.45 7.61
CA LEU A 28 -11.97 -0.36 7.31
C LEU A 28 -11.79 -1.08 5.99
N TYR A 29 -12.36 -2.26 5.86
CA TYR A 29 -12.42 -2.97 4.60
C TYR A 29 -13.60 -3.90 4.50
N ASN A 30 -14.11 -4.05 3.29
CA ASN A 30 -15.05 -5.10 2.90
C ASN A 30 -14.86 -5.45 1.43
N SER A 31 -15.08 -6.72 1.11
CA SER A 31 -14.87 -7.21 -0.26
C SER A 31 -15.98 -6.72 -1.18
N THR A 32 -15.60 -6.22 -2.36
CA THR A 32 -16.49 -5.55 -3.30
C THR A 32 -16.60 -6.25 -4.65
N SER A 33 -15.72 -7.22 -4.96
CA SER A 33 -15.72 -7.90 -6.25
C SER A 33 -17.04 -8.63 -6.54
N GLU A 34 -17.40 -8.74 -7.81
CA GLU A 34 -18.61 -9.46 -8.25
C GLU A 34 -18.66 -10.88 -7.69
N LEU A 35 -17.52 -11.59 -7.74
CA LEU A 35 -17.44 -12.95 -7.22
C LEU A 35 -17.76 -13.03 -5.73
N GLN A 36 -17.20 -12.15 -4.93
CA GLN A 36 -17.40 -12.16 -3.47
C GLN A 36 -18.80 -11.69 -3.09
N ARG A 37 -19.35 -10.68 -3.77
CA ARG A 37 -20.75 -10.26 -3.59
C ARG A 37 -21.70 -11.44 -3.78
N ARG A 38 -21.52 -12.20 -4.87
CA ARG A 38 -22.37 -13.33 -5.22
C ARG A 38 -22.17 -14.56 -4.31
N VAL A 39 -20.92 -14.94 -4.06
CA VAL A 39 -20.60 -16.26 -3.46
C VAL A 39 -20.44 -16.16 -1.94
N VAL A 40 -19.86 -15.08 -1.44
CA VAL A 40 -19.54 -14.92 -0.02
C VAL A 40 -20.66 -14.22 0.73
N PHE A 41 -21.16 -13.10 0.19
CA PHE A 41 -22.17 -12.28 0.88
C PHE A 41 -23.59 -12.62 0.44
N GLY A 42 -23.82 -13.08 -0.78
CA GLY A 42 -25.15 -13.25 -1.35
C GLY A 42 -25.90 -11.92 -1.46
N MET A 43 -25.17 -10.81 -1.68
CA MET A 43 -25.67 -9.44 -1.72
C MET A 43 -25.46 -8.82 -3.10
N ASP A 44 -26.35 -7.90 -3.46
CA ASP A 44 -26.15 -7.01 -4.59
C ASP A 44 -25.22 -5.82 -4.26
N ARG A 45 -25.03 -4.91 -5.22
CA ARG A 45 -24.19 -3.71 -5.03
C ARG A 45 -24.68 -2.85 -3.86
N GLN A 46 -26.00 -2.65 -3.74
CA GLN A 46 -26.56 -1.81 -2.68
C GLN A 46 -26.35 -2.42 -1.31
N GLY A 47 -26.53 -3.71 -1.14
CA GLY A 47 -26.29 -4.40 0.13
C GLY A 47 -24.83 -4.29 0.61
N ILE A 48 -23.88 -4.27 -0.33
CA ILE A 48 -22.44 -4.06 0.02
C ILE A 48 -22.16 -2.60 0.37
N ILE A 49 -22.80 -1.63 -0.30
CA ILE A 49 -22.71 -0.20 0.09
C ILE A 49 -23.28 -0.02 1.50
N ASP A 50 -24.46 -0.57 1.77
CA ASP A 50 -25.10 -0.45 3.09
C ASP A 50 -24.21 -1.02 4.20
N LEU A 51 -23.56 -2.16 3.95
CA LEU A 51 -22.59 -2.76 4.88
C LEU A 51 -21.41 -1.81 5.18
N ALA A 52 -20.81 -1.21 4.14
CA ALA A 52 -19.69 -0.29 4.28
C ALA A 52 -20.10 0.99 5.03
N VAL A 53 -21.24 1.57 4.68
CA VAL A 53 -21.81 2.76 5.32
C VAL A 53 -22.12 2.51 6.79
N GLU A 54 -22.78 1.40 7.12
CA GLU A 54 -23.05 1.01 8.51
C GLU A 54 -21.75 0.86 9.29
N GLY A 55 -20.75 0.15 8.74
CA GLY A 55 -19.44 -0.03 9.37
C GLY A 55 -18.75 1.30 9.65
N THR A 56 -18.73 2.20 8.67
CA THR A 56 -18.13 3.54 8.78
C THR A 56 -18.84 4.41 9.80
N ALA A 57 -20.17 4.45 9.77
CA ALA A 57 -20.98 5.22 10.72
C ALA A 57 -20.76 4.75 12.16
N LEU A 58 -20.67 3.45 12.35
CA LEU A 58 -20.43 2.84 13.65
C LEU A 58 -19.04 3.17 14.20
N VAL A 59 -18.00 3.19 13.37
CA VAL A 59 -16.65 3.59 13.79
C VAL A 59 -16.62 5.08 14.12
N ARG A 60 -17.18 5.92 13.28
CA ARG A 60 -17.26 7.37 13.51
C ARG A 60 -17.97 7.70 14.82
N GLU A 61 -19.08 7.00 15.12
CA GLU A 61 -19.79 7.15 16.38
C GLU A 61 -18.92 6.77 17.58
N GLY A 62 -18.19 5.64 17.50
CA GLY A 62 -17.29 5.17 18.56
C GLY A 62 -16.11 6.07 18.84
N LEU A 63 -15.76 6.97 17.88
CA LEU A 63 -14.63 7.88 18.00
C LEU A 63 -15.03 9.29 18.47
N LYS A 64 -16.31 9.58 18.70
CA LYS A 64 -16.78 10.92 19.08
C LYS A 64 -16.14 11.48 20.36
N ASP A 65 -15.82 10.63 21.29
CA ASP A 65 -15.21 11.02 22.58
C ASP A 65 -13.68 10.86 22.59
N PHE A 66 -13.10 10.50 21.43
CA PHE A 66 -11.65 10.33 21.32
C PHE A 66 -10.95 11.68 21.19
N SER A 67 -9.89 11.87 21.98
CA SER A 67 -9.07 13.11 21.97
C SER A 67 -7.95 13.08 20.91
N SER A 68 -7.69 11.93 20.28
CA SER A 68 -6.66 11.77 19.26
C SER A 68 -7.19 12.11 17.87
N ASN A 69 -6.29 12.55 16.99
CA ASN A 69 -6.61 12.76 15.58
C ASN A 69 -6.60 11.39 14.87
N VAL A 70 -7.79 10.88 14.56
CA VAL A 70 -7.97 9.58 13.88
C VAL A 70 -8.30 9.80 12.43
N THR A 71 -7.45 9.30 11.54
CA THR A 71 -7.71 9.24 10.10
C THR A 71 -8.48 7.97 9.76
N CYS A 72 -9.47 8.06 8.88
CA CYS A 72 -10.14 6.88 8.32
C CYS A 72 -9.43 6.45 7.05
N GLU A 73 -9.23 5.16 6.93
CA GLU A 73 -8.83 4.51 5.70
C GLU A 73 -9.89 3.47 5.33
N ASP A 74 -10.28 3.42 4.07
CA ASP A 74 -11.22 2.43 3.55
C ASP A 74 -10.65 1.70 2.34
N SER A 75 -10.86 0.38 2.31
CA SER A 75 -10.48 -0.47 1.17
C SER A 75 -11.71 -1.17 0.59
N PRO A 76 -12.10 -0.88 -0.67
CA PRO A 76 -12.93 -1.77 -1.45
C PRO A 76 -12.10 -3.01 -1.83
N GLU A 77 -12.03 -3.98 -0.92
CA GLU A 77 -11.16 -5.16 -1.07
C GLU A 77 -11.47 -5.91 -2.36
N SER A 78 -10.43 -6.45 -3.00
CA SER A 78 -10.50 -7.01 -4.36
C SER A 78 -10.91 -5.97 -5.42
N PHE A 79 -10.39 -4.73 -5.29
CA PHE A 79 -10.64 -3.64 -6.24
C PHE A 79 -10.40 -4.05 -7.70
N THR A 80 -9.33 -4.80 -7.97
CA THR A 80 -9.02 -5.30 -9.32
C THR A 80 -10.05 -6.25 -9.92
N GLY A 81 -10.93 -6.82 -9.11
CA GLY A 81 -12.07 -7.65 -9.52
C GLY A 81 -13.42 -6.97 -9.33
N THR A 82 -13.42 -5.65 -9.07
CA THR A 82 -14.61 -4.83 -8.85
C THR A 82 -14.83 -3.92 -10.07
N GLU A 83 -16.06 -3.71 -10.44
CA GLU A 83 -16.39 -2.75 -11.50
C GLU A 83 -16.02 -1.33 -11.03
N LEU A 84 -15.37 -0.56 -11.88
CA LEU A 84 -14.80 0.74 -11.50
C LEU A 84 -15.87 1.77 -11.07
N ASP A 85 -17.03 1.77 -11.73
CA ASP A 85 -18.20 2.59 -11.36
C ASP A 85 -18.66 2.24 -9.94
N PHE A 86 -18.80 0.95 -9.64
CA PHE A 86 -19.20 0.48 -8.33
C PHE A 86 -18.14 0.78 -7.24
N ALA A 87 -16.85 0.63 -7.56
CA ALA A 87 -15.79 1.02 -6.64
C ALA A 87 -15.85 2.53 -6.30
N SER A 88 -16.13 3.38 -7.29
CA SER A 88 -16.33 4.81 -7.09
C SER A 88 -17.56 5.11 -6.23
N ASP A 89 -18.68 4.42 -6.47
CA ASP A 89 -19.94 4.62 -5.74
C ASP A 89 -19.78 4.26 -4.26
N ILE A 90 -19.21 3.10 -3.93
CA ILE A 90 -19.03 2.67 -2.54
C ILE A 90 -18.03 3.55 -1.78
N CYS A 91 -16.90 3.92 -2.41
CA CYS A 91 -15.93 4.83 -1.80
C CYS A 91 -16.52 6.23 -1.58
N THR A 92 -17.42 6.69 -2.47
CA THR A 92 -18.14 7.96 -2.29
C THR A 92 -19.08 7.88 -1.08
N ALA A 93 -19.86 6.81 -0.96
CA ALA A 93 -20.77 6.60 0.16
C ALA A 93 -20.02 6.54 1.51
N VAL A 94 -18.85 5.88 1.53
CA VAL A 94 -17.99 5.82 2.72
C VAL A 94 -17.41 7.20 3.06
N ALA A 95 -16.86 7.92 2.08
CA ALA A 95 -16.30 9.26 2.27
C ALA A 95 -17.35 10.26 2.78
N ASP A 96 -18.57 10.20 2.25
CA ASP A 96 -19.71 11.03 2.70
C ASP A 96 -20.12 10.66 4.13
N THR A 97 -20.19 9.39 4.45
CA THR A 97 -20.54 8.90 5.80
C THR A 97 -19.48 9.30 6.82
N TRP A 98 -18.21 9.22 6.47
CA TRP A 98 -17.10 9.69 7.31
C TRP A 98 -17.15 11.22 7.47
N GLY A 99 -17.60 11.94 6.48
CA GLY A 99 -17.59 13.40 6.42
C GLY A 99 -16.23 13.94 5.99
N ALA A 100 -15.58 13.27 5.05
CA ALA A 100 -14.28 13.67 4.54
C ALA A 100 -14.33 15.05 3.87
N THR A 101 -13.30 15.87 4.12
CA THR A 101 -13.10 17.19 3.51
C THR A 101 -11.68 17.33 2.96
N PRO A 102 -11.39 18.35 2.14
CA PRO A 102 -10.01 18.59 1.69
C PRO A 102 -9.02 18.85 2.84
N GLU A 103 -9.48 19.39 3.96
CA GLU A 103 -8.68 19.68 5.17
C GLU A 103 -8.46 18.41 6.01
N GLU A 104 -9.45 17.52 6.00
CA GLU A 104 -9.44 16.24 6.73
C GLU A 104 -9.80 15.10 5.76
N PRO A 105 -8.87 14.73 4.85
CA PRO A 105 -9.16 13.74 3.83
C PRO A 105 -9.22 12.31 4.40
N ILE A 106 -10.06 11.49 3.78
CA ILE A 106 -10.06 10.05 3.96
C ILE A 106 -8.95 9.41 3.12
N ILE A 107 -8.41 8.28 3.56
CA ILE A 107 -7.54 7.44 2.73
C ILE A 107 -8.42 6.40 2.03
N ILE A 108 -8.42 6.40 0.70
CA ILE A 108 -9.02 5.34 -0.12
C ILE A 108 -7.90 4.47 -0.65
N ASN A 109 -7.85 3.24 -0.15
CA ASN A 109 -6.83 2.28 -0.49
C ASN A 109 -7.37 1.27 -1.51
N LEU A 110 -6.77 1.21 -2.68
CA LEU A 110 -7.24 0.44 -3.83
C LEU A 110 -6.40 -0.84 -4.00
N PRO A 111 -6.79 -1.98 -3.38
CA PRO A 111 -5.93 -3.13 -3.34
C PRO A 111 -6.00 -3.97 -4.62
N SER A 112 -4.84 -4.32 -5.14
CA SER A 112 -4.68 -5.48 -6.00
C SER A 112 -4.56 -6.72 -5.12
N THR A 113 -5.68 -7.15 -4.53
CA THR A 113 -5.75 -8.29 -3.58
C THR A 113 -5.21 -9.57 -4.22
N VAL A 114 -5.43 -9.72 -5.51
CA VAL A 114 -4.76 -10.67 -6.39
C VAL A 114 -4.33 -9.93 -7.65
N GLU A 115 -3.12 -10.16 -8.14
CA GLU A 115 -2.66 -9.61 -9.41
C GLU A 115 -3.40 -10.27 -10.60
N MET A 116 -4.57 -9.74 -10.94
CA MET A 116 -5.45 -10.28 -11.98
C MET A 116 -5.01 -9.88 -13.39
N SER A 117 -4.22 -8.82 -13.54
CA SER A 117 -3.82 -8.23 -14.82
C SER A 117 -2.36 -7.78 -14.81
N THR A 118 -1.91 -7.22 -15.94
CA THR A 118 -0.58 -6.61 -16.05
C THR A 118 -0.53 -5.26 -15.32
N PRO A 119 0.66 -4.79 -14.90
CA PRO A 119 0.83 -3.53 -14.16
C PRO A 119 0.21 -2.29 -14.82
N ASN A 120 0.28 -2.20 -16.16
CA ASN A 120 -0.34 -1.10 -16.89
C ASN A 120 -1.86 -1.09 -16.80
N ILE A 121 -2.51 -2.26 -16.80
CA ILE A 121 -3.98 -2.35 -16.64
C ILE A 121 -4.39 -1.90 -15.23
N TYR A 122 -3.64 -2.29 -14.21
CA TYR A 122 -3.87 -1.78 -12.86
C TYR A 122 -3.70 -0.26 -12.80
N ALA A 123 -2.66 0.29 -13.42
CA ALA A 123 -2.46 1.72 -13.50
C ALA A 123 -3.59 2.45 -14.24
N ASP A 124 -4.11 1.88 -15.34
CA ASP A 124 -5.26 2.42 -16.06
C ASP A 124 -6.51 2.46 -15.16
N GLN A 125 -6.72 1.44 -14.32
CA GLN A 125 -7.80 1.42 -13.33
C GLN A 125 -7.64 2.53 -12.28
N ILE A 126 -6.41 2.74 -11.79
CA ILE A 126 -6.09 3.82 -10.83
C ILE A 126 -6.29 5.20 -11.48
N GLU A 127 -5.81 5.41 -12.71
CA GLU A 127 -6.03 6.66 -13.43
C GLU A 127 -7.51 6.96 -13.62
N TRP A 128 -8.27 5.94 -14.07
CA TRP A 128 -9.70 6.08 -14.24
C TRP A 128 -10.38 6.48 -12.92
N PHE A 129 -10.04 5.78 -11.83
CA PHE A 129 -10.57 6.09 -10.50
C PHE A 129 -10.22 7.51 -10.06
N CYS A 130 -8.97 7.93 -10.17
CA CYS A 130 -8.52 9.26 -9.82
C CYS A 130 -9.25 10.37 -10.61
N ARG A 131 -9.60 10.11 -11.87
CA ARG A 131 -10.28 11.07 -12.75
C ARG A 131 -11.79 11.14 -12.54
N ASN A 132 -12.41 10.05 -12.07
CA ASN A 132 -13.86 9.93 -12.01
C ASN A 132 -14.41 9.89 -10.57
N PHE A 133 -13.56 9.79 -9.57
CA PHE A 133 -13.99 9.76 -8.17
C PHE A 133 -14.51 11.12 -7.72
N PRO A 134 -15.81 11.25 -7.33
CA PRO A 134 -16.43 12.55 -7.04
C PRO A 134 -15.83 13.27 -5.83
N ARG A 135 -15.21 12.55 -4.90
CA ARG A 135 -14.58 13.09 -3.68
C ARG A 135 -13.06 13.15 -3.76
N ARG A 136 -12.50 13.28 -4.99
CA ARG A 136 -11.05 13.23 -5.21
C ARG A 136 -10.26 14.21 -4.36
N ASP A 137 -10.76 15.43 -4.16
CA ASP A 137 -10.10 16.47 -3.38
C ASP A 137 -10.13 16.21 -1.87
N SER A 138 -11.03 15.35 -1.42
CA SER A 138 -11.19 14.94 -0.02
C SER A 138 -10.62 13.55 0.26
N ALA A 139 -9.77 13.02 -0.63
CA ALA A 139 -9.21 11.69 -0.51
C ALA A 139 -7.73 11.61 -0.87
N VAL A 140 -6.97 10.87 -0.07
CA VAL A 140 -5.63 10.38 -0.40
C VAL A 140 -5.78 8.99 -1.02
N ILE A 141 -5.40 8.85 -2.29
CA ILE A 141 -5.45 7.54 -2.96
C ILE A 141 -4.21 6.74 -2.61
N SER A 142 -4.43 5.57 -2.04
CA SER A 142 -3.42 4.61 -1.59
C SER A 142 -3.45 3.34 -2.43
N LEU A 143 -2.31 2.72 -2.59
CA LEU A 143 -2.14 1.46 -3.32
C LEU A 143 -1.68 0.36 -2.37
N HIS A 144 -2.26 -0.83 -2.54
CA HIS A 144 -1.89 -2.03 -1.81
C HIS A 144 -1.81 -3.20 -2.80
N THR A 145 -0.63 -3.46 -3.32
CA THR A 145 -0.46 -4.52 -4.32
C THR A 145 0.12 -5.79 -3.70
N HIS A 146 -0.41 -6.94 -4.12
CA HIS A 146 0.21 -8.24 -3.93
C HIS A 146 1.14 -8.58 -5.11
N ASN A 147 1.83 -9.71 -5.02
CA ASN A 147 2.92 -10.06 -5.93
C ASN A 147 2.70 -11.43 -6.60
N ASP A 148 1.44 -11.80 -6.86
CA ASP A 148 1.09 -13.13 -7.39
C ASP A 148 1.73 -13.43 -8.77
N ARG A 149 1.95 -12.38 -9.56
CA ARG A 149 2.61 -12.47 -10.88
C ARG A 149 4.07 -12.05 -10.86
N GLY A 150 4.61 -11.64 -9.69
CA GLY A 150 5.95 -11.10 -9.55
C GLY A 150 6.09 -9.66 -10.07
N THR A 151 4.99 -8.92 -10.20
CA THR A 151 4.98 -7.56 -10.76
C THR A 151 4.43 -6.49 -9.80
N GLY A 152 4.28 -6.81 -8.51
CA GLY A 152 3.69 -5.92 -7.51
C GLY A 152 4.38 -4.57 -7.38
N VAL A 153 5.73 -4.53 -7.43
CA VAL A 153 6.48 -3.26 -7.43
C VAL A 153 6.18 -2.45 -8.68
N ALA A 154 6.22 -3.09 -9.86
CA ALA A 154 5.95 -2.39 -11.14
C ALA A 154 4.50 -1.86 -11.19
N ALA A 155 3.53 -2.61 -10.70
CA ALA A 155 2.14 -2.18 -10.60
C ALA A 155 2.00 -0.96 -9.69
N THR A 156 2.73 -0.95 -8.56
CA THR A 156 2.75 0.18 -7.62
C THR A 156 3.38 1.42 -8.23
N GLU A 157 4.54 1.29 -8.89
CA GLU A 157 5.20 2.42 -9.57
C GLU A 157 4.28 3.06 -10.61
N LEU A 158 3.68 2.24 -11.50
CA LEU A 158 2.77 2.75 -12.52
C LEU A 158 1.49 3.34 -11.90
N GLY A 159 0.99 2.77 -10.80
CA GLY A 159 -0.15 3.32 -10.07
C GLY A 159 0.12 4.69 -9.44
N LEU A 160 1.34 4.92 -8.92
CA LEU A 160 1.76 6.26 -8.48
C LEU A 160 1.82 7.25 -9.64
N MET A 161 2.35 6.84 -10.80
CA MET A 161 2.35 7.66 -12.01
C MET A 161 0.93 7.97 -12.51
N ALA A 162 -0.03 7.09 -12.22
CA ALA A 162 -1.45 7.22 -12.57
C ALA A 162 -2.24 8.14 -11.62
N GLY A 163 -1.62 8.65 -10.55
CA GLY A 163 -2.21 9.65 -9.66
C GLY A 163 -2.44 9.23 -8.21
N ALA A 164 -2.00 8.05 -7.80
CA ALA A 164 -1.96 7.67 -6.40
C ALA A 164 -0.90 8.45 -5.62
N GLN A 165 -1.08 8.57 -4.29
CA GLN A 165 -0.28 9.44 -3.44
C GLN A 165 0.36 8.70 -2.26
N ARG A 166 -0.09 7.49 -1.97
CA ARG A 166 0.35 6.67 -0.86
C ARG A 166 0.51 5.22 -1.30
N VAL A 167 1.42 4.50 -0.66
CA VAL A 167 1.67 3.08 -0.91
C VAL A 167 1.65 2.33 0.41
N GLU A 168 1.03 1.18 0.41
CA GLU A 168 1.19 0.15 1.43
C GLU A 168 1.98 -1.03 0.88
N GLY A 169 2.81 -1.59 1.73
CA GLY A 169 3.60 -2.76 1.40
C GLY A 169 4.31 -3.30 2.63
N THR A 170 5.23 -4.20 2.42
CA THR A 170 5.96 -4.85 3.50
C THR A 170 7.46 -4.81 3.25
N LEU A 171 8.26 -4.89 4.32
CA LEU A 171 9.70 -5.01 4.18
C LEU A 171 10.04 -6.30 3.45
N PHE A 172 10.81 -6.17 2.36
CA PHE A 172 11.23 -7.27 1.48
C PHE A 172 10.08 -8.06 0.84
N GLY A 173 8.90 -7.45 0.72
CA GLY A 173 7.73 -8.08 0.12
C GLY A 173 7.14 -9.23 0.94
N ASN A 174 7.51 -9.38 2.22
CA ASN A 174 6.98 -10.46 3.04
C ASN A 174 5.47 -10.29 3.29
N GLY A 175 4.66 -11.29 2.95
CA GLY A 175 3.21 -11.23 3.07
C GLY A 175 2.53 -12.52 2.67
N GLU A 176 1.23 -12.45 2.43
CA GLU A 176 0.44 -13.60 2.02
C GLU A 176 0.85 -14.14 0.65
N ARG A 177 0.73 -15.43 0.44
CA ARG A 177 1.01 -16.13 -0.83
C ARG A 177 2.44 -15.86 -1.32
N THR A 178 2.58 -15.08 -2.39
CA THR A 178 3.87 -14.71 -3.00
C THR A 178 4.38 -13.35 -2.49
N GLY A 179 3.67 -12.74 -1.57
CA GLY A 179 4.03 -11.49 -0.90
C GLY A 179 3.24 -10.28 -1.37
N ASN A 180 3.61 -9.15 -0.80
CA ASN A 180 3.09 -7.82 -1.08
C ASN A 180 4.10 -6.98 -1.87
N CYS A 181 3.73 -5.76 -2.22
CA CYS A 181 4.69 -4.78 -2.70
C CYS A 181 5.87 -4.68 -1.71
N ASP A 182 7.08 -4.86 -2.23
CA ASP A 182 8.29 -4.67 -1.46
C ASP A 182 8.60 -3.18 -1.29
N VAL A 183 8.38 -2.67 -0.09
CA VAL A 183 8.60 -1.25 0.26
C VAL A 183 10.07 -0.85 0.09
N ILE A 184 11.01 -1.75 0.32
CA ILE A 184 12.44 -1.47 0.12
C ILE A 184 12.71 -1.17 -1.35
N THR A 185 12.33 -2.10 -2.23
CA THR A 185 12.53 -1.94 -3.67
C THR A 185 11.78 -0.72 -4.20
N MET A 186 10.52 -0.52 -3.76
CA MET A 186 9.70 0.61 -4.18
C MET A 186 10.34 1.95 -3.80
N ALA A 187 10.77 2.11 -2.55
CA ALA A 187 11.39 3.33 -2.05
C ALA A 187 12.75 3.62 -2.73
N MET A 188 13.56 2.58 -2.94
CA MET A 188 14.84 2.73 -3.63
C MET A 188 14.66 3.06 -5.11
N ASN A 189 13.63 2.55 -5.76
CA ASN A 189 13.27 2.92 -7.13
C ASN A 189 12.88 4.40 -7.20
N LEU A 190 12.01 4.89 -6.31
CA LEU A 190 11.65 6.31 -6.21
C LEU A 190 12.90 7.18 -6.00
N PHE A 191 13.74 6.81 -5.04
CA PHE A 191 14.98 7.54 -4.75
C PHE A 191 15.90 7.61 -5.98
N SER A 192 16.02 6.53 -6.75
CA SER A 192 16.83 6.49 -7.97
C SER A 192 16.35 7.45 -9.05
N GLN A 193 15.09 7.87 -9.01
CA GLN A 193 14.46 8.84 -9.89
C GLN A 193 14.40 10.25 -9.29
N GLY A 194 15.05 10.47 -8.14
CA GLY A 194 15.11 11.77 -7.46
C GLY A 194 13.89 12.10 -6.62
N VAL A 195 13.04 11.12 -6.32
CA VAL A 195 11.88 11.28 -5.43
C VAL A 195 12.25 10.76 -4.04
N ASP A 196 12.20 11.63 -3.03
CA ASP A 196 12.47 11.24 -1.65
C ASP A 196 11.29 10.41 -1.10
N PRO A 197 11.51 9.10 -0.78
CA PRO A 197 10.46 8.26 -0.22
C PRO A 197 10.17 8.56 1.26
N THR A 198 10.86 9.50 1.87
CA THR A 198 10.79 9.83 3.31
C THR A 198 11.11 8.67 4.24
N LEU A 199 11.85 7.67 3.75
CA LEU A 199 12.29 6.48 4.48
C LEU A 199 13.83 6.43 4.56
N ASP A 200 14.34 5.98 5.68
CA ASP A 200 15.81 5.87 5.90
C ASP A 200 16.28 4.42 5.82
N PHE A 201 16.91 4.06 4.72
CA PHE A 201 17.50 2.74 4.48
C PHE A 201 19.04 2.73 4.56
N ARG A 202 19.68 3.74 5.12
CA ARG A 202 21.15 3.81 5.27
C ARG A 202 21.74 2.64 6.03
N GLN A 203 20.94 2.00 6.90
CA GLN A 203 21.33 0.82 7.67
C GLN A 203 20.71 -0.48 7.09
N MET A 204 20.71 -0.64 5.78
CA MET A 204 20.10 -1.77 5.09
C MET A 204 20.46 -3.15 5.67
N PRO A 205 21.75 -3.44 6.00
CA PRO A 205 22.11 -4.72 6.61
C PRO A 205 21.40 -4.97 7.95
N LYS A 206 21.21 -3.91 8.76
CA LYS A 206 20.53 -4.01 10.06
C LYS A 206 19.03 -4.21 9.89
N ILE A 207 18.43 -3.52 8.92
CA ILE A 207 17.00 -3.68 8.58
C ILE A 207 16.74 -5.12 8.13
N ARG A 208 17.61 -5.68 7.28
CA ARG A 208 17.52 -7.07 6.83
C ARG A 208 17.63 -8.05 8.01
N GLU A 209 18.64 -7.89 8.86
CA GLU A 209 18.84 -8.74 10.04
C GLU A 209 17.60 -8.77 10.94
N VAL A 210 17.00 -7.60 11.22
CA VAL A 210 15.79 -7.49 12.02
C VAL A 210 14.61 -8.18 11.34
N ALA A 211 14.37 -7.91 10.05
CA ALA A 211 13.29 -8.52 9.31
C ALA A 211 13.40 -10.06 9.27
N GLU A 212 14.58 -10.59 8.98
CA GLU A 212 14.84 -12.03 8.97
C GLU A 212 14.63 -12.67 10.35
N SER A 213 15.07 -11.98 11.41
CA SER A 213 14.94 -12.49 12.77
C SER A 213 13.48 -12.53 13.25
N VAL A 214 12.67 -11.56 12.85
CA VAL A 214 11.24 -11.47 13.22
C VAL A 214 10.39 -12.40 12.38
N ASN A 215 10.54 -12.37 11.06
CA ASN A 215 9.73 -13.14 10.12
C ASN A 215 10.14 -14.62 10.04
N LYS A 216 11.36 -14.96 10.47
CA LYS A 216 11.96 -16.30 10.32
C LYS A 216 12.07 -16.74 8.85
N LEU A 217 12.17 -15.79 7.94
CA LEU A 217 12.37 -15.99 6.52
C LEU A 217 13.59 -15.21 6.07
N ALA A 218 14.48 -15.85 5.34
CA ALA A 218 15.65 -15.20 4.77
C ALA A 218 15.27 -14.30 3.60
N VAL A 219 15.90 -13.14 3.52
CA VAL A 219 15.83 -12.29 2.33
C VAL A 219 16.63 -12.95 1.21
N PRO A 220 16.06 -13.11 0.00
CA PRO A 220 16.77 -13.76 -1.11
C PRO A 220 18.11 -13.08 -1.42
N GLU A 221 19.16 -13.88 -1.67
CA GLU A 221 20.50 -13.35 -1.98
C GLU A 221 20.52 -12.40 -3.18
N ARG A 222 19.56 -12.53 -4.10
CA ARG A 222 19.40 -11.69 -5.30
C ARG A 222 18.30 -10.63 -5.13
N HIS A 223 17.88 -10.36 -3.89
CA HIS A 223 16.88 -9.32 -3.64
C HIS A 223 17.40 -7.95 -4.12
N PRO A 224 16.61 -7.16 -4.87
CA PRO A 224 17.01 -5.83 -5.30
C PRO A 224 17.47 -4.97 -4.11
N TYR A 225 18.58 -4.27 -4.27
CA TYR A 225 19.22 -3.37 -3.29
C TYR A 225 19.68 -3.99 -1.98
N ALA A 226 19.10 -5.09 -1.50
CA ALA A 226 19.33 -5.62 -0.15
C ALA A 226 19.99 -7.00 -0.12
N GLY A 227 19.95 -7.75 -1.22
CA GLY A 227 20.53 -9.08 -1.31
C GLY A 227 22.05 -9.09 -1.23
N GLU A 228 22.65 -10.18 -0.77
CA GLU A 228 24.11 -10.31 -0.61
C GLU A 228 24.88 -10.19 -1.92
N LEU A 229 24.23 -10.58 -3.03
CA LEU A 229 24.84 -10.54 -4.36
C LEU A 229 24.73 -9.19 -5.09
N VAL A 230 24.10 -8.18 -4.48
CA VAL A 230 23.91 -6.85 -5.09
C VAL A 230 25.25 -6.20 -5.50
N PHE A 231 26.32 -6.44 -4.72
CA PHE A 231 27.64 -5.88 -5.01
C PHE A 231 28.59 -6.87 -5.70
N THR A 232 28.08 -8.01 -6.17
CA THR A 232 28.90 -9.07 -6.72
C THR A 232 28.90 -9.04 -8.24
N ALA A 233 30.09 -8.89 -8.82
CA ALA A 233 30.31 -9.06 -10.26
C ALA A 233 31.09 -10.35 -10.53
N PHE A 234 30.59 -11.18 -11.44
CA PHE A 234 31.23 -12.47 -11.79
C PHE A 234 32.13 -12.39 -13.02
N SER A 235 31.91 -11.41 -13.90
CA SER A 235 32.72 -11.19 -15.10
C SER A 235 33.97 -10.40 -14.79
N GLY A 236 35.15 -10.85 -15.22
CA GLY A 236 36.42 -10.16 -15.03
C GLY A 236 36.45 -8.75 -15.63
N SER A 237 35.80 -8.54 -16.77
CA SER A 237 35.68 -7.22 -17.39
C SER A 237 34.81 -6.26 -16.54
N HIS A 238 33.74 -6.77 -15.94
CA HIS A 238 32.92 -5.97 -15.04
C HIS A 238 33.64 -5.65 -13.73
N GLN A 239 34.39 -6.59 -13.15
CA GLN A 239 35.19 -6.36 -11.97
C GLN A 239 36.26 -5.26 -12.21
N ASP A 240 36.95 -5.29 -13.38
CA ASP A 240 37.93 -4.28 -13.75
C ASP A 240 37.27 -2.89 -13.95
N ALA A 241 36.10 -2.87 -14.61
CA ALA A 241 35.34 -1.63 -14.78
C ALA A 241 34.89 -1.03 -13.43
N ILE A 242 34.37 -1.86 -12.52
CA ILE A 242 33.96 -1.43 -11.18
C ILE A 242 35.18 -0.90 -10.41
N LYS A 243 36.33 -1.60 -10.44
CA LYS A 243 37.56 -1.17 -9.78
C LYS A 243 38.02 0.20 -10.31
N LYS A 244 38.01 0.39 -11.62
CA LYS A 244 38.35 1.68 -12.25
C LYS A 244 37.34 2.77 -11.89
N GLY A 245 36.02 2.47 -11.90
CA GLY A 245 34.98 3.40 -11.51
C GLY A 245 35.13 3.83 -10.03
N MET A 246 35.33 2.87 -9.13
CA MET A 246 35.49 3.16 -7.69
C MET A 246 36.72 4.01 -7.41
N SER A 247 37.80 3.89 -8.19
CA SER A 247 39.00 4.74 -8.05
C SER A 247 38.77 6.20 -8.46
N GLN A 248 37.67 6.48 -9.18
CA GLN A 248 37.28 7.81 -9.63
C GLN A 248 36.12 8.42 -8.82
N VAL A 249 35.54 7.65 -7.87
CA VAL A 249 34.47 8.16 -7.01
C VAL A 249 35.06 9.21 -6.07
N CYS A 250 34.67 10.46 -6.28
CA CYS A 250 34.97 11.51 -5.33
C CYS A 250 34.21 11.29 -4.04
N LEU A 251 34.87 11.39 -2.88
CA LEU A 251 34.29 11.21 -1.55
C LEU A 251 33.05 12.11 -1.26
N LEU A 252 32.83 13.14 -2.10
CA LEU A 252 31.66 14.02 -2.01
C LEU A 252 30.39 13.43 -2.68
N TYR A 253 30.52 12.33 -3.41
CA TYR A 253 29.41 11.62 -4.06
C TYR A 253 29.25 10.22 -3.45
N THR A 254 29.06 10.14 -2.16
CA THR A 254 28.52 8.93 -1.56
C THR A 254 27.01 8.88 -1.81
N SER A 255 26.64 8.58 -3.06
CA SER A 255 25.28 8.13 -3.35
C SER A 255 25.09 6.79 -2.68
N PRO A 256 24.09 6.59 -1.83
CA PRO A 256 23.75 5.27 -1.30
C PRO A 256 23.16 4.34 -2.38
N SER A 257 23.04 4.79 -3.61
CA SER A 257 22.61 3.96 -4.72
C SER A 257 23.69 2.96 -5.08
N PRO A 258 23.43 1.66 -5.02
CA PRO A 258 24.32 0.67 -5.61
C PRO A 258 24.27 0.86 -7.13
N ARG A 259 25.33 1.37 -7.70
CA ARG A 259 25.58 1.40 -9.13
C ARG A 259 26.52 0.29 -9.53
#